data_844d85e66028aa5a045db98d14d37056
#
_entry.id   844d85e66028aa5a045db98d14d37056
#
_cell.length_a   1.000
_cell.length_b   1.000
_cell.length_c   1.000
_cell.angle_alpha   90.00
_cell.angle_beta   90.00
_cell.angle_gamma   90.00
#
_symmetry.space_group_name_H-M   'P 1'
#
loop_
_entity.id
_entity.type
_entity.pdbx_description
1 polymer ?
#
loop_
_entity_poly.entity_id
_entity_poly.type
_entity_poly.pdbx_seq_one_letter_code
_entity_poly.pdbx_strand_id
1 'polypeptide(L)'
;MNAVVTDRLEARLGELAEQRYHHRHPFNLRMHEGLLSPAELRRWVRNRFHYQRHIPIKDALILTKLENPQQRRSWLRRIQEQDGTDDDPGGLDRWLRLGEAVGLDRDELQSGEGVLPAVRFAVGGYVSFVRDANRLSAVASSLTELFAPDLMVTRIAAWEQHYPWIEPAGLRYFQTRVVQGRRDAREAIDLVHRWIDGEADREAVRAAFRLKCDVLWSLLDAVDHAGSNHVELDHVG
;
A
#
# COMPACT_ATOMS: atom_id res chain seq x y z
N MET A 1 -14.82 -16.23 -25.42
CA MET A 1 -14.64 -17.12 -24.24
C MET A 1 -13.94 -16.41 -23.04
N ASN A 2 -13.44 -15.18 -23.22
CA ASN A 2 -12.66 -14.50 -22.16
C ASN A 2 -13.46 -13.68 -21.11
N ALA A 3 -14.60 -13.09 -21.43
CA ALA A 3 -15.32 -12.20 -20.49
C ALA A 3 -15.85 -12.92 -19.23
N VAL A 4 -16.40 -14.11 -19.34
CA VAL A 4 -16.92 -14.90 -18.19
C VAL A 4 -15.81 -15.39 -17.26
N VAL A 5 -14.59 -15.58 -17.77
CA VAL A 5 -13.44 -16.04 -16.99
C VAL A 5 -12.79 -14.86 -16.24
N THR A 6 -12.79 -13.68 -16.85
CA THR A 6 -12.33 -12.42 -16.25
C THR A 6 -13.16 -12.06 -15.02
N ASP A 7 -14.48 -12.10 -15.19
CA ASP A 7 -15.46 -11.81 -14.13
C ASP A 7 -15.28 -12.73 -12.89
N ARG A 8 -14.91 -13.98 -13.10
CA ARG A 8 -14.66 -14.93 -11.99
C ARG A 8 -13.40 -14.65 -11.18
N LEU A 9 -12.29 -14.20 -11.77
CA LEU A 9 -11.07 -13.92 -11.02
C LEU A 9 -11.25 -12.68 -10.15
N GLU A 10 -11.75 -11.59 -10.72
CA GLU A 10 -11.98 -10.35 -10.00
C GLU A 10 -12.99 -10.54 -8.85
N ALA A 11 -14.08 -11.29 -9.09
CA ALA A 11 -15.03 -11.66 -8.04
C ALA A 11 -14.35 -12.42 -6.87
N ARG A 12 -13.47 -13.39 -7.20
CA ARG A 12 -12.71 -14.13 -6.16
C ARG A 12 -11.71 -13.27 -5.41
N LEU A 13 -11.05 -12.33 -6.08
CA LEU A 13 -10.18 -11.36 -5.42
C LEU A 13 -11.00 -10.42 -4.53
N GLY A 14 -12.21 -10.03 -4.94
CA GLY A 14 -13.15 -9.28 -4.12
C GLY A 14 -13.54 -10.04 -2.84
N GLU A 15 -13.93 -11.30 -2.95
CA GLU A 15 -14.24 -12.16 -1.78
C GLU A 15 -13.06 -12.27 -0.81
N LEU A 16 -11.83 -12.42 -1.34
CA LEU A 16 -10.61 -12.44 -0.53
C LEU A 16 -10.32 -11.08 0.12
N ALA A 17 -10.55 -9.99 -0.60
CA ALA A 17 -10.38 -8.64 -0.07
C ALA A 17 -11.35 -8.38 1.08
N GLU A 18 -12.61 -8.77 0.96
CA GLU A 18 -13.59 -8.66 2.03
C GLU A 18 -13.17 -9.41 3.32
N GLN A 19 -12.41 -10.48 3.19
CA GLN A 19 -11.96 -11.27 4.32
C GLN A 19 -10.61 -10.82 4.90
N ARG A 20 -9.70 -10.29 4.07
CA ARG A 20 -8.28 -10.14 4.42
C ARG A 20 -7.67 -8.77 4.11
N TYR A 21 -8.30 -7.95 3.28
CA TYR A 21 -7.72 -6.65 2.94
C TYR A 21 -7.83 -5.69 4.12
N HIS A 22 -6.80 -4.93 4.34
CA HIS A 22 -6.59 -4.10 5.54
C HIS A 22 -7.59 -2.95 5.72
N HIS A 23 -8.54 -2.74 4.78
CA HIS A 23 -9.62 -1.76 4.98
C HIS A 23 -10.50 -2.09 6.20
N ARG A 24 -10.59 -3.38 6.56
CA ARG A 24 -11.33 -3.88 7.74
C ARG A 24 -10.48 -4.00 9.01
N HIS A 25 -9.20 -3.68 8.94
CA HIS A 25 -8.34 -3.71 10.11
C HIS A 25 -8.85 -2.74 11.18
N PRO A 26 -8.94 -3.14 12.48
CA PRO A 26 -9.44 -2.29 13.56
C PRO A 26 -8.79 -0.90 13.60
N PHE A 27 -7.48 -0.82 13.37
CA PHE A 27 -6.76 0.44 13.28
C PHE A 27 -7.29 1.36 12.16
N ASN A 28 -7.57 0.83 10.97
CA ASN A 28 -8.14 1.62 9.88
C ASN A 28 -9.59 2.04 10.16
N LEU A 29 -10.38 1.18 10.79
CA LEU A 29 -11.75 1.54 11.19
C LEU A 29 -11.72 2.70 12.18
N ARG A 30 -10.93 2.61 13.26
CA ARG A 30 -10.74 3.72 14.21
C ARG A 30 -10.22 4.99 13.54
N MET A 31 -9.30 4.87 12.56
CA MET A 31 -8.82 6.01 11.78
C MET A 31 -9.95 6.71 11.03
N HIS A 32 -10.84 5.94 10.40
CA HIS A 32 -11.96 6.51 9.63
C HIS A 32 -13.09 7.04 10.51
N GLU A 33 -13.20 6.59 11.75
CA GLU A 33 -14.14 7.07 12.76
C GLU A 33 -13.62 8.27 13.58
N GLY A 34 -12.38 8.71 13.31
CA GLY A 34 -11.80 9.84 14.02
C GLY A 34 -11.29 9.50 15.44
N LEU A 35 -11.10 8.22 15.73
CA LEU A 35 -10.78 7.73 17.07
C LEU A 35 -9.26 7.59 17.33
N LEU A 36 -8.41 7.90 16.35
CA LEU A 36 -6.97 7.88 16.56
C LEU A 36 -6.47 9.20 17.14
N SER A 37 -5.62 9.10 18.13
CA SER A 37 -4.87 10.24 18.67
C SER A 37 -3.84 10.77 17.65
N PRO A 38 -3.39 12.03 17.79
CA PRO A 38 -2.29 12.56 16.97
C PRO A 38 -1.02 11.70 17.03
N ALA A 39 -0.71 11.09 18.17
CA ALA A 39 0.44 10.22 18.32
C ALA A 39 0.31 8.91 17.52
N GLU A 40 -0.88 8.30 17.50
CA GLU A 40 -1.17 7.12 16.69
C GLU A 40 -1.09 7.43 15.20
N LEU A 41 -1.61 8.59 14.75
CA LEU A 41 -1.51 9.03 13.36
C LEU A 41 -0.06 9.25 12.95
N ARG A 42 0.76 9.93 13.77
CA ARG A 42 2.20 10.11 13.52
C ARG A 42 2.92 8.78 13.41
N ARG A 43 2.66 7.85 14.35
CA ARG A 43 3.23 6.50 14.31
C ARG A 43 2.86 5.76 13.02
N TRP A 44 1.59 5.84 12.61
CA TRP A 44 1.14 5.24 11.37
C TRP A 44 1.81 5.87 10.15
N VAL A 45 1.85 7.20 10.04
CA VAL A 45 2.48 7.91 8.90
C VAL A 45 3.94 7.53 8.77
N ARG A 46 4.71 7.51 9.88
CA ARG A 46 6.12 7.11 9.91
C ARG A 46 6.32 5.66 9.41
N ASN A 47 5.59 4.73 9.95
CA ASN A 47 5.72 3.32 9.61
C ASN A 47 5.22 3.02 8.19
N ARG A 48 4.17 3.69 7.76
CA ARG A 48 3.65 3.56 6.41
C ARG A 48 4.59 4.18 5.38
N PHE A 49 5.33 5.25 5.71
CA PHE A 49 6.37 5.81 4.84
C PHE A 49 7.45 4.78 4.53
N HIS A 50 7.88 3.99 5.51
CA HIS A 50 8.83 2.90 5.27
C HIS A 50 8.33 1.91 4.21
N TYR A 51 7.06 1.56 4.22
CA TYR A 51 6.46 0.76 3.16
C TYR A 51 6.42 1.51 1.83
N GLN A 52 6.03 2.79 1.82
CA GLN A 52 5.93 3.58 0.58
C GLN A 52 7.26 3.71 -0.15
N ARG A 53 8.35 3.97 0.57
CA ARG A 53 9.69 4.06 -0.04
C ARG A 53 10.21 2.74 -0.65
N HIS A 54 9.59 1.61 -0.32
CA HIS A 54 9.91 0.30 -0.90
C HIS A 54 9.00 -0.07 -2.10
N ILE A 55 7.96 0.73 -2.38
CA ILE A 55 7.11 0.50 -3.55
C ILE A 55 7.89 0.63 -4.88
N PRO A 56 8.65 1.72 -5.14
CA PRO A 56 9.44 1.80 -6.37
C PRO A 56 10.51 0.71 -6.45
N ILE A 57 11.09 0.28 -5.33
CA ILE A 57 12.05 -0.82 -5.29
C ILE A 57 11.39 -2.13 -5.75
N LYS A 58 10.22 -2.49 -5.19
CA LYS A 58 9.49 -3.69 -5.62
C LYS A 58 9.03 -3.58 -7.08
N ASP A 59 8.66 -2.37 -7.55
CA ASP A 59 8.28 -2.16 -8.94
C ASP A 59 9.46 -2.29 -9.90
N ALA A 60 10.67 -1.90 -9.51
CA ALA A 60 11.89 -2.14 -10.25
C ALA A 60 12.19 -3.65 -10.37
N LEU A 61 11.96 -4.44 -9.31
CA LEU A 61 12.08 -5.89 -9.35
C LEU A 61 11.02 -6.54 -10.27
N ILE A 62 9.81 -6.02 -10.34
CA ILE A 62 8.80 -6.47 -11.30
C ILE A 62 9.21 -6.08 -12.72
N LEU A 63 9.71 -4.86 -12.92
CA LEU A 63 10.15 -4.35 -14.22
C LEU A 63 11.18 -5.29 -14.88
N THR A 64 12.10 -5.86 -14.10
CA THR A 64 13.11 -6.81 -14.60
C THR A 64 12.51 -8.12 -15.15
N LYS A 65 11.28 -8.45 -14.76
CA LYS A 65 10.57 -9.68 -15.17
C LYS A 65 9.68 -9.48 -16.40
N LEU A 66 9.52 -8.23 -16.87
CA LEU A 66 8.69 -7.87 -18.01
C LEU A 66 9.52 -7.87 -19.31
N GLU A 67 9.23 -8.81 -20.21
CA GLU A 67 9.96 -8.97 -21.47
C GLU A 67 9.51 -7.95 -22.54
N ASN A 68 8.24 -7.57 -22.52
CA ASN A 68 7.66 -6.67 -23.52
C ASN A 68 7.98 -5.20 -23.20
N PRO A 69 8.56 -4.42 -24.15
CA PRO A 69 8.89 -3.01 -23.94
C PRO A 69 7.70 -2.12 -23.58
N GLN A 70 6.51 -2.42 -24.09
CA GLN A 70 5.30 -1.66 -23.77
C GLN A 70 4.88 -1.89 -22.30
N GLN A 71 4.95 -3.14 -21.83
CA GLN A 71 4.70 -3.47 -20.42
C GLN A 71 5.72 -2.79 -19.50
N ARG A 72 7.02 -2.78 -19.90
CA ARG A 72 8.04 -2.07 -19.14
C ARG A 72 7.78 -0.56 -19.06
N ARG A 73 7.36 0.09 -20.15
CA ARG A 73 7.02 1.53 -20.13
C ARG A 73 5.85 1.84 -19.19
N SER A 74 4.80 1.02 -19.22
CA SER A 74 3.67 1.17 -18.28
C SER A 74 4.12 0.99 -16.83
N TRP A 75 4.98 0.00 -16.57
CA TRP A 75 5.44 -0.28 -15.21
C TRP A 75 6.45 0.74 -14.70
N LEU A 76 7.33 1.25 -15.56
CA LEU A 76 8.30 2.30 -15.23
C LEU A 76 7.60 3.58 -14.75
N ARG A 77 6.45 3.92 -15.32
CA ARG A 77 5.65 5.07 -14.88
C ARG A 77 5.28 5.00 -13.39
N ARG A 78 5.01 3.81 -12.85
CA ARG A 78 4.71 3.63 -11.42
C ARG A 78 5.90 4.02 -10.53
N ILE A 79 7.11 3.71 -10.97
CA ILE A 79 8.34 4.11 -10.28
C ILE A 79 8.49 5.63 -10.34
N GLN A 80 8.37 6.22 -11.52
CA GLN A 80 8.45 7.67 -11.71
C GLN A 80 7.40 8.44 -10.90
N GLU A 81 6.18 7.93 -10.81
CA GLU A 81 5.11 8.54 -10.01
C GLU A 81 5.36 8.46 -8.49
N GLN A 82 6.17 7.52 -8.02
CA GLN A 82 6.57 7.44 -6.62
C GLN A 82 7.85 8.22 -6.35
N ASP A 83 8.90 8.03 -7.15
CA ASP A 83 10.20 8.66 -6.95
C ASP A 83 10.22 10.13 -7.39
N GLY A 84 9.36 10.50 -8.34
CA GLY A 84 9.31 11.80 -8.96
C GLY A 84 10.03 11.85 -10.31
N THR A 85 9.93 13.01 -10.95
CA THR A 85 10.60 13.41 -12.19
C THR A 85 11.04 14.88 -12.05
N ASP A 86 11.67 15.43 -13.07
CA ASP A 86 12.05 16.85 -13.07
C ASP A 86 10.84 17.79 -12.91
N ASP A 87 9.65 17.37 -13.36
CA ASP A 87 8.42 18.16 -13.35
C ASP A 87 7.44 17.80 -12.22
N ASP A 88 7.64 16.69 -11.52
CA ASP A 88 6.72 16.19 -10.49
C ASP A 88 7.51 15.64 -9.28
N PRO A 89 7.26 16.16 -8.05
CA PRO A 89 8.00 15.75 -6.87
C PRO A 89 7.78 14.29 -6.46
N GLY A 90 6.77 13.62 -7.03
CA GLY A 90 6.46 12.22 -6.77
C GLY A 90 5.67 11.94 -5.50
N GLY A 91 5.29 10.67 -5.38
CA GLY A 91 4.49 10.18 -4.26
C GLY A 91 5.24 10.19 -2.93
N LEU A 92 6.56 9.92 -2.97
CA LEU A 92 7.37 9.91 -1.76
C LEU A 92 7.49 11.31 -1.14
N ASP A 93 7.70 12.35 -1.95
CA ASP A 93 7.71 13.74 -1.47
C ASP A 93 6.32 14.14 -0.91
N ARG A 94 5.25 13.77 -1.61
CA ARG A 94 3.89 14.02 -1.10
C ARG A 94 3.62 13.31 0.23
N TRP A 95 4.21 12.13 0.44
CA TRP A 95 4.11 11.45 1.73
C TRP A 95 4.91 12.15 2.83
N LEU A 96 6.10 12.68 2.50
CA LEU A 96 6.88 13.51 3.44
C LEU A 96 6.08 14.75 3.87
N ARG A 97 5.41 15.42 2.93
CA ARG A 97 4.50 16.54 3.24
C ARG A 97 3.32 16.12 4.12
N LEU A 98 2.78 14.92 3.94
CA LEU A 98 1.79 14.37 4.88
C LEU A 98 2.40 14.20 6.28
N GLY A 99 3.65 13.75 6.36
CA GLY A 99 4.39 13.64 7.61
C GLY A 99 4.54 15.00 8.32
N GLU A 100 4.96 16.03 7.59
CA GLU A 100 5.05 17.39 8.08
C GLU A 100 3.68 17.91 8.57
N ALA A 101 2.61 17.63 7.81
CA ALA A 101 1.25 18.05 8.17
C ALA A 101 0.71 17.39 9.45
N VAL A 102 1.19 16.19 9.80
CA VAL A 102 0.87 15.55 11.09
C VAL A 102 1.88 15.89 12.20
N GLY A 103 2.86 16.74 11.93
CA GLY A 103 3.86 17.21 12.90
C GLY A 103 5.04 16.27 13.10
N LEU A 104 5.47 15.56 12.05
CA LEU A 104 6.73 14.82 11.99
C LEU A 104 7.80 15.65 11.29
N ASP A 105 9.03 15.48 11.72
CA ASP A 105 10.18 16.05 11.05
C ASP A 105 10.51 15.26 9.75
N ARG A 106 10.85 15.99 8.70
CA ARG A 106 11.13 15.42 7.38
C ARG A 106 12.38 14.55 7.36
N ASP A 107 13.45 15.01 7.97
CA ASP A 107 14.74 14.30 8.00
C ASP A 107 14.63 13.05 8.86
N GLU A 108 13.89 13.11 9.98
CA GLU A 108 13.57 11.96 10.81
C GLU A 108 12.78 10.88 10.02
N LEU A 109 11.80 11.30 9.23
CA LEU A 109 11.08 10.35 8.35
C LEU A 109 12.00 9.70 7.31
N GLN A 110 12.86 10.50 6.67
CA GLN A 110 13.78 10.03 5.64
C GLN A 110 14.85 9.09 6.21
N SER A 111 15.35 9.34 7.42
CA SER A 111 16.31 8.45 8.10
C SER A 111 15.73 7.07 8.37
N GLY A 112 14.41 6.99 8.55
CA GLY A 112 13.71 5.78 8.96
C GLY A 112 13.87 5.47 10.45
N GLU A 113 14.27 6.46 11.25
CA GLU A 113 14.28 6.37 12.71
C GLU A 113 12.85 6.11 13.23
N GLY A 114 12.73 5.32 14.29
CA GLY A 114 11.44 4.98 14.89
C GLY A 114 10.53 4.07 14.06
N VAL A 115 11.02 3.52 12.93
CA VAL A 115 10.30 2.47 12.19
C VAL A 115 10.37 1.17 12.97
N LEU A 116 9.21 0.58 13.24
CA LEU A 116 9.05 -0.63 14.05
C LEU A 116 9.73 -1.83 13.37
N PRO A 117 10.42 -2.70 14.14
CA PRO A 117 11.08 -3.89 13.61
C PRO A 117 10.15 -4.81 12.82
N ALA A 118 8.92 -5.04 13.31
CA ALA A 118 7.92 -5.86 12.62
C ALA A 118 7.50 -5.26 11.26
N VAL A 119 7.43 -3.92 11.16
CA VAL A 119 7.17 -3.23 9.89
C VAL A 119 8.32 -3.45 8.90
N ARG A 120 9.58 -3.32 9.37
CA ARG A 120 10.77 -3.60 8.53
C ARG A 120 10.77 -5.04 8.03
N PHE A 121 10.43 -5.99 8.91
CA PHE A 121 10.35 -7.41 8.57
C PHE A 121 9.27 -7.69 7.52
N ALA A 122 8.05 -7.18 7.71
CA ALA A 122 6.94 -7.38 6.78
C ALA A 122 7.23 -6.77 5.40
N VAL A 123 7.81 -5.56 5.35
CA VAL A 123 8.20 -4.89 4.11
C VAL A 123 9.34 -5.63 3.41
N GLY A 124 10.37 -6.03 4.15
CA GLY A 124 11.49 -6.81 3.62
C GLY A 124 11.03 -8.15 3.07
N GLY A 125 10.14 -8.85 3.77
CA GLY A 125 9.52 -10.09 3.31
C GLY A 125 8.75 -9.92 2.01
N TYR A 126 7.99 -8.82 1.87
CA TYR A 126 7.30 -8.52 0.64
C TYR A 126 8.25 -8.24 -0.54
N VAL A 127 9.28 -7.45 -0.33
CA VAL A 127 10.29 -7.17 -1.37
C VAL A 127 11.01 -8.45 -1.79
N SER A 128 11.39 -9.31 -0.82
CA SER A 128 12.00 -10.61 -1.09
C SER A 128 11.06 -11.53 -1.88
N PHE A 129 9.78 -11.59 -1.51
CA PHE A 129 8.80 -12.34 -2.29
C PHE A 129 8.77 -11.88 -3.75
N VAL A 130 8.68 -10.56 -4.00
CA VAL A 130 8.63 -10.02 -5.38
C VAL A 130 9.92 -10.32 -6.14
N ARG A 131 11.09 -10.28 -5.47
CA ARG A 131 12.37 -10.62 -6.08
C ARG A 131 12.40 -12.09 -6.56
N ASP A 132 11.92 -13.00 -5.74
CA ASP A 132 12.06 -14.45 -5.94
C ASP A 132 10.89 -15.07 -6.74
N ALA A 133 9.73 -14.41 -6.76
CA ALA A 133 8.53 -14.86 -7.48
C ALA A 133 8.70 -14.80 -9.01
N ASN A 134 7.97 -15.65 -9.72
CA ASN A 134 7.82 -15.53 -11.17
C ASN A 134 7.03 -14.24 -11.53
N ARG A 135 7.01 -13.88 -12.81
CA ARG A 135 6.36 -12.64 -13.30
C ARG A 135 4.88 -12.56 -12.93
N LEU A 136 4.15 -13.68 -13.02
CA LEU A 136 2.71 -13.74 -12.73
C LEU A 136 2.44 -13.41 -11.25
N SER A 137 3.09 -14.12 -10.33
CA SER A 137 2.93 -13.93 -8.89
C SER A 137 3.44 -12.55 -8.43
N ALA A 138 4.54 -12.08 -9.01
CA ALA A 138 5.08 -10.76 -8.69
C ALA A 138 4.09 -9.64 -9.06
N VAL A 139 3.52 -9.66 -10.27
CA VAL A 139 2.49 -8.69 -10.70
C VAL A 139 1.20 -8.88 -9.91
N ALA A 140 0.76 -10.12 -9.69
CA ALA A 140 -0.46 -10.43 -8.94
C ALA A 140 -0.43 -9.90 -7.50
N SER A 141 0.74 -9.85 -6.86
CA SER A 141 0.89 -9.24 -5.54
C SER A 141 0.56 -7.74 -5.50
N SER A 142 0.51 -7.05 -6.66
CA SER A 142 0.09 -5.65 -6.77
C SER A 142 -1.43 -5.49 -6.91
N LEU A 143 -2.21 -6.58 -7.11
CA LEU A 143 -3.66 -6.49 -7.33
C LEU A 143 -4.48 -5.98 -6.14
N THR A 144 -3.88 -5.85 -4.95
CA THR A 144 -4.51 -5.10 -3.84
C THR A 144 -4.77 -3.63 -4.21
N GLU A 145 -4.15 -3.12 -5.26
CA GLU A 145 -4.42 -1.81 -5.84
C GLU A 145 -5.83 -1.69 -6.44
N LEU A 146 -6.52 -2.80 -6.75
CA LEU A 146 -7.93 -2.80 -7.15
C LEU A 146 -8.84 -2.16 -6.10
N PHE A 147 -8.49 -2.29 -4.81
CA PHE A 147 -9.28 -1.83 -3.66
C PHE A 147 -8.73 -0.55 -3.02
N ALA A 148 -7.50 -0.16 -3.39
CA ALA A 148 -6.83 1.00 -2.79
C ALA A 148 -7.51 2.35 -3.10
N PRO A 149 -8.03 2.63 -4.32
CA PRO A 149 -8.64 3.91 -4.62
C PRO A 149 -9.85 4.22 -3.74
N ASP A 150 -10.73 3.25 -3.50
CA ASP A 150 -11.94 3.44 -2.68
C ASP A 150 -11.56 3.64 -1.20
N LEU A 151 -10.56 2.91 -0.71
CA LEU A 151 -9.99 3.14 0.61
C LEU A 151 -9.38 4.55 0.74
N MET A 152 -8.72 5.07 -0.31
CA MET A 152 -8.19 6.44 -0.31
C MET A 152 -9.29 7.49 -0.27
N VAL A 153 -10.38 7.30 -1.02
CA VAL A 153 -11.55 8.20 -0.98
C VAL A 153 -12.14 8.24 0.42
N THR A 154 -12.39 7.08 1.03
CA THR A 154 -12.90 6.97 2.41
C THR A 154 -11.96 7.67 3.40
N ARG A 155 -10.66 7.48 3.25
CA ARG A 155 -9.65 8.09 4.13
C ARG A 155 -9.60 9.60 4.01
N ILE A 156 -9.64 10.15 2.79
CA ILE A 156 -9.68 11.60 2.56
C ILE A 156 -10.87 12.20 3.28
N ALA A 157 -12.08 11.69 3.03
CA ALA A 157 -13.30 12.18 3.65
C ALA A 157 -13.25 12.12 5.19
N ALA A 158 -12.77 10.99 5.73
CA ALA A 158 -12.62 10.82 7.18
C ALA A 158 -11.60 11.79 7.79
N TRP A 159 -10.47 12.02 7.12
CA TRP A 159 -9.45 12.93 7.64
C TRP A 159 -9.90 14.39 7.57
N GLU A 160 -10.54 14.81 6.52
CA GLU A 160 -11.12 16.14 6.40
C GLU A 160 -12.19 16.40 7.49
N GLN A 161 -12.98 15.38 7.83
CA GLN A 161 -14.03 15.47 8.83
C GLN A 161 -13.51 15.42 10.27
N HIS A 162 -12.60 14.51 10.57
CA HIS A 162 -12.27 14.15 11.96
C HIS A 162 -10.91 14.68 12.43
N TYR A 163 -10.01 15.06 11.51
CA TYR A 163 -8.68 15.56 11.84
C TYR A 163 -8.42 16.97 11.26
N PRO A 164 -9.26 17.97 11.60
CA PRO A 164 -9.21 19.32 10.99
C PRO A 164 -7.91 20.08 11.28
N TRP A 165 -7.08 19.57 12.20
CA TRP A 165 -5.75 20.09 12.49
C TRP A 165 -4.69 19.71 11.45
N ILE A 166 -5.01 18.78 10.52
CA ILE A 166 -4.15 18.38 9.42
C ILE A 166 -4.47 19.25 8.22
N GLU A 167 -3.50 19.98 7.71
CA GLU A 167 -3.69 20.82 6.54
C GLU A 167 -4.11 19.99 5.32
N PRO A 168 -5.12 20.43 4.54
CA PRO A 168 -5.61 19.70 3.35
C PRO A 168 -4.52 19.39 2.32
N ALA A 169 -3.49 20.25 2.21
CA ALA A 169 -2.33 20.04 1.34
C ALA A 169 -1.57 18.73 1.69
N GLY A 170 -1.58 18.30 2.96
CA GLY A 170 -1.01 17.03 3.39
C GLY A 170 -1.70 15.80 2.79
N LEU A 171 -2.98 15.92 2.40
CA LEU A 171 -3.75 14.80 1.83
C LEU A 171 -3.47 14.58 0.34
N ARG A 172 -2.60 15.40 -0.28
CA ARG A 172 -2.32 15.35 -1.73
C ARG A 172 -1.85 13.97 -2.20
N TYR A 173 -1.11 13.24 -1.36
CA TYR A 173 -0.72 11.87 -1.67
C TYR A 173 -1.95 10.99 -1.96
N PHE A 174 -2.94 10.97 -1.07
CA PHE A 174 -4.14 10.15 -1.23
C PHE A 174 -4.94 10.55 -2.45
N GLN A 175 -5.14 11.86 -2.67
CA GLN A 175 -5.87 12.41 -3.82
C GLN A 175 -5.24 11.95 -5.15
N THR A 176 -3.92 12.03 -5.26
CA THR A 176 -3.18 11.60 -6.46
C THR A 176 -3.32 10.09 -6.67
N ARG A 177 -3.21 9.29 -5.61
CA ARG A 177 -3.29 7.82 -5.68
C ARG A 177 -4.69 7.30 -6.06
N VAL A 178 -5.77 8.06 -5.86
CA VAL A 178 -7.10 7.66 -6.36
C VAL A 178 -7.09 7.46 -7.87
N VAL A 179 -6.52 8.39 -8.61
CA VAL A 179 -6.48 8.35 -10.09
C VAL A 179 -5.44 7.35 -10.58
N GLN A 180 -4.21 7.47 -10.07
CA GLN A 180 -3.10 6.58 -10.46
C GLN A 180 -3.41 5.12 -10.13
N GLY A 181 -3.92 4.84 -8.92
CA GLY A 181 -4.23 3.48 -8.48
C GLY A 181 -5.27 2.78 -9.34
N ARG A 182 -6.30 3.49 -9.80
CA ARG A 182 -7.31 2.91 -10.72
C ARG A 182 -6.69 2.48 -12.06
N ARG A 183 -5.80 3.27 -12.61
CA ARG A 183 -5.08 2.93 -13.84
C ARG A 183 -4.12 1.76 -13.61
N ASP A 184 -3.31 1.84 -12.57
CA ASP A 184 -2.31 0.84 -12.23
C ASP A 184 -2.93 -0.53 -11.96
N ALA A 185 -4.05 -0.57 -11.25
CA ALA A 185 -4.80 -1.78 -10.99
C ALA A 185 -5.32 -2.43 -12.28
N ARG A 186 -5.88 -1.60 -13.19
CA ARG A 186 -6.37 -2.08 -14.49
C ARG A 186 -5.25 -2.65 -15.34
N GLU A 187 -4.12 -1.97 -15.43
CA GLU A 187 -2.94 -2.44 -16.18
C GLU A 187 -2.40 -3.75 -15.58
N ALA A 188 -2.36 -3.90 -14.26
CA ALA A 188 -1.90 -5.11 -13.61
C ALA A 188 -2.84 -6.30 -13.83
N ILE A 189 -4.16 -6.10 -13.68
CA ILE A 189 -5.14 -7.18 -13.89
C ILE A 189 -5.17 -7.64 -15.35
N ASP A 190 -5.02 -6.72 -16.30
CA ASP A 190 -4.92 -7.04 -17.72
C ASP A 190 -3.68 -7.89 -18.06
N LEU A 191 -2.56 -7.67 -17.37
CA LEU A 191 -1.37 -8.50 -17.51
C LEU A 191 -1.63 -9.91 -16.96
N VAL A 192 -2.19 -9.99 -15.76
CA VAL A 192 -2.50 -11.25 -15.09
C VAL A 192 -3.45 -12.08 -15.95
N HIS A 193 -4.52 -11.50 -16.49
CA HIS A 193 -5.45 -12.20 -17.37
C HIS A 193 -4.80 -12.77 -18.63
N ARG A 194 -3.82 -12.06 -19.18
CA ARG A 194 -3.09 -12.53 -20.38
C ARG A 194 -2.14 -13.70 -20.09
N TRP A 195 -1.67 -13.83 -18.85
CA TRP A 195 -0.65 -14.82 -18.48
C TRP A 195 -1.22 -16.06 -17.79
N ILE A 196 -2.45 -16.02 -17.31
CA ILE A 196 -3.10 -17.19 -16.69
C ILE A 196 -3.35 -18.26 -17.74
N ASP A 197 -2.78 -19.44 -17.52
CA ASP A 197 -2.99 -20.65 -18.31
C ASP A 197 -3.37 -21.83 -17.38
N GLY A 198 -4.60 -21.79 -16.87
CA GLY A 198 -5.12 -22.87 -16.05
C GLY A 198 -5.36 -22.53 -14.58
N GLU A 199 -5.74 -23.55 -13.80
CA GLU A 199 -6.13 -23.37 -12.39
C GLU A 199 -4.93 -23.17 -11.47
N ALA A 200 -3.79 -23.78 -11.80
CA ALA A 200 -2.54 -23.58 -11.03
C ALA A 200 -2.12 -22.10 -11.00
N ASP A 201 -2.22 -21.41 -12.14
CA ASP A 201 -1.91 -19.98 -12.24
C ASP A 201 -2.93 -19.13 -11.46
N ARG A 202 -4.21 -19.48 -11.51
CA ARG A 202 -5.24 -18.79 -10.70
C ARG A 202 -4.96 -18.94 -9.21
N GLU A 203 -4.55 -20.13 -8.76
CA GLU A 203 -4.17 -20.32 -7.35
C GLU A 203 -2.92 -19.52 -6.99
N ALA A 204 -1.91 -19.47 -7.87
CA ALA A 204 -0.72 -18.65 -7.67
C ALA A 204 -1.07 -17.15 -7.54
N VAL A 205 -2.00 -16.65 -8.35
CA VAL A 205 -2.52 -15.27 -8.27
C VAL A 205 -3.21 -15.04 -6.93
N ARG A 206 -4.11 -15.96 -6.51
CA ARG A 206 -4.80 -15.85 -5.21
C ARG A 206 -3.82 -15.89 -4.04
N ALA A 207 -2.81 -16.75 -4.10
CA ALA A 207 -1.77 -16.86 -3.06
C ALA A 207 -0.94 -15.57 -2.96
N ALA A 208 -0.52 -14.99 -4.09
CA ALA A 208 0.23 -13.73 -4.11
C ALA A 208 -0.61 -12.56 -3.59
N PHE A 209 -1.90 -12.51 -3.92
CA PHE A 209 -2.84 -11.52 -3.39
C PHE A 209 -3.02 -11.66 -1.88
N ARG A 210 -3.25 -12.90 -1.37
CA ARG A 210 -3.35 -13.18 0.07
C ARG A 210 -2.10 -12.73 0.81
N LEU A 211 -0.92 -13.13 0.34
CA LEU A 211 0.35 -12.71 0.93
C LEU A 211 0.43 -11.19 1.06
N LYS A 212 0.04 -10.47 0.02
CA LYS A 212 0.05 -9.00 0.08
C LYS A 212 -0.96 -8.44 1.08
N CYS A 213 -2.15 -9.02 1.18
CA CYS A 213 -3.11 -8.65 2.22
C CYS A 213 -2.53 -8.89 3.61
N ASP A 214 -1.89 -10.04 3.85
CA ASP A 214 -1.28 -10.38 5.12
C ASP A 214 -0.13 -9.42 5.48
N VAL A 215 0.70 -9.02 4.51
CA VAL A 215 1.73 -7.97 4.71
C VAL A 215 1.09 -6.65 5.15
N LEU A 216 0.03 -6.20 4.47
CA LEU A 216 -0.64 -4.93 4.80
C LEU A 216 -1.32 -4.98 6.16
N TRP A 217 -1.87 -6.13 6.53
CA TRP A 217 -2.49 -6.37 7.83
C TRP A 217 -1.44 -6.35 8.95
N SER A 218 -0.35 -7.11 8.80
CA SER A 218 0.75 -7.17 9.78
C SER A 218 1.42 -5.81 10.02
N LEU A 219 1.47 -4.93 9.00
CA LEU A 219 1.92 -3.56 9.17
C LEU A 219 1.03 -2.78 10.15
N LEU A 220 -0.28 -2.97 10.07
CA LEU A 220 -1.22 -2.30 10.96
C LEU A 220 -1.24 -2.93 12.35
N ASP A 221 -1.14 -4.26 12.46
CA ASP A 221 -0.96 -4.93 13.76
C ASP A 221 0.24 -4.36 14.52
N ALA A 222 1.39 -4.24 13.83
CA ALA A 222 2.60 -3.71 14.44
C ALA A 222 2.41 -2.26 14.95
N VAL A 223 1.75 -1.42 14.14
CA VAL A 223 1.49 -0.02 14.49
C VAL A 223 0.49 0.10 15.63
N ASP A 224 -0.54 -0.75 15.65
CA ASP A 224 -1.59 -0.75 16.67
C ASP A 224 -1.05 -1.20 18.03
N HIS A 225 -0.38 -2.35 18.08
CA HIS A 225 0.17 -2.92 19.31
C HIS A 225 1.27 -2.06 19.95
N ALA A 226 2.06 -1.35 19.15
CA ALA A 226 3.08 -0.43 19.69
C ALA A 226 2.47 0.73 20.52
N GLY A 227 1.18 1.03 20.34
CA GLY A 227 0.46 2.02 21.16
C GLY A 227 -0.01 1.47 22.50
N SER A 228 -0.34 0.19 22.55
CA SER A 228 -0.87 -0.44 23.76
C SER A 228 0.19 -0.64 24.84
N ASN A 229 1.45 -0.88 24.44
CA ASN A 229 2.56 -1.10 25.40
C ASN A 229 3.04 0.16 26.11
N HIS A 230 2.72 1.36 25.63
CA HIS A 230 3.07 2.61 26.32
C HIS A 230 2.07 2.98 27.44
N VAL A 231 0.86 2.48 27.39
CA VAL A 231 -0.17 2.77 28.41
C VAL A 231 0.05 1.95 29.69
N GLU A 232 0.69 0.78 29.61
CA GLU A 232 0.95 -0.06 30.81
C GLU A 232 2.17 0.41 31.63
N LEU A 233 3.10 1.18 31.06
CA LEU A 233 4.29 1.62 31.80
C LEU A 233 4.06 2.91 32.63
N ASP A 234 3.04 3.68 32.32
CA ASP A 234 2.72 4.92 33.06
C ASP A 234 1.85 4.69 34.33
N HIS A 235 1.46 3.45 34.60
CA HIS A 235 0.69 3.08 35.79
C HIS A 235 1.49 2.32 36.86
N VAL A 236 2.82 2.19 36.71
CA VAL A 236 3.73 1.59 37.70
C VAL A 236 4.79 2.61 38.07
N GLY A 237 4.34 3.67 38.72
CA GLY A 237 5.18 4.72 39.28
C GLY A 237 4.59 5.24 40.59
#